data_0a5fef8256888a58cca1eb323dd333c2
#
_entry.id   0a5fef8256888a58cca1eb323dd333c2
#
_cell.length_a   1.000
_cell.length_b   1.000
_cell.length_c   1.000
_cell.angle_alpha   90.00
_cell.angle_beta   90.00
_cell.angle_gamma   90.00
#
_symmetry.space_group_name_H-M   'P 1'
#
loop_
_entity.id
_entity.type
_entity.pdbx_description
1 polymer ?
#
loop_
_entity_poly.entity_id
_entity_poly.type
_entity_poly.pdbx_seq_one_letter_code
_entity_poly.pdbx_strand_id
1 'polypeptide(L)'
;MKRVVDRTFTVRAPLEAAWEHLGRVEEWPSWAGHIRHATIEPRGPLGAGSRGTFILSNGVRTTFTMVEFHPHRSWTWTGSFLGASIHYDHIFEAVAPSETRIRFTVDSAGGMTPLLGGIFGWIYRRNLERAIPRLVAEIEALSGASSVARA
;
A
#
# COMPACT_ATOMS: atom_id res chain seq x y z
N MET A 1 -10.45 -9.95 14.53
CA MET A 1 -9.92 -8.68 14.00
C MET A 1 -11.05 -7.78 13.54
N LYS A 2 -10.85 -6.49 13.72
CA LYS A 2 -11.81 -5.49 13.26
C LYS A 2 -11.31 -4.86 11.96
N ARG A 3 -12.14 -4.87 10.91
CA ARG A 3 -11.84 -4.18 9.65
C ARG A 3 -11.95 -2.68 9.86
N VAL A 4 -10.86 -1.96 9.63
CA VAL A 4 -10.78 -0.50 9.76
C VAL A 4 -10.90 0.17 8.40
N VAL A 5 -10.30 -0.41 7.37
CA VAL A 5 -10.30 0.13 6.01
C VAL A 5 -10.50 -0.99 5.01
N ASP A 6 -11.28 -0.72 3.97
CA ASP A 6 -11.45 -1.59 2.81
C ASP A 6 -11.70 -0.71 1.59
N ARG A 7 -10.72 -0.63 0.70
CA ARG A 7 -10.80 0.17 -0.52
C ARG A 7 -10.37 -0.64 -1.72
N THR A 8 -11.20 -0.62 -2.73
CA THR A 8 -10.95 -1.27 -4.02
C THR A 8 -10.96 -0.22 -5.11
N PHE A 9 -9.98 -0.26 -6.00
CA PHE A 9 -9.91 0.62 -7.15
C PHE A 9 -9.28 -0.12 -8.34
N THR A 10 -9.44 0.44 -9.53
CA THR A 10 -8.96 -0.14 -10.77
C THR A 10 -7.97 0.79 -11.44
N VAL A 11 -6.93 0.22 -12.05
CA VAL A 11 -5.96 0.97 -12.86
C VAL A 11 -5.93 0.41 -14.27
N ARG A 12 -5.76 1.28 -15.26
CA ARG A 12 -5.61 0.91 -16.67
C ARG A 12 -4.15 0.58 -16.95
N ALA A 13 -3.71 -0.54 -16.43
CA ALA A 13 -2.35 -1.03 -16.57
C ALA A 13 -2.33 -2.55 -16.38
N PRO A 14 -1.35 -3.25 -16.99
CA PRO A 14 -1.15 -4.67 -16.74
C PRO A 14 -0.81 -4.94 -15.27
N LEU A 15 -1.15 -6.12 -14.79
CA LEU A 15 -0.87 -6.56 -13.42
C LEU A 15 0.59 -6.35 -13.04
N GLU A 16 1.52 -6.71 -13.91
CA GLU A 16 2.95 -6.55 -13.64
C GLU A 16 3.35 -5.10 -13.38
N ALA A 17 2.81 -4.17 -14.17
CA ALA A 17 3.11 -2.75 -14.01
C ALA A 17 2.60 -2.22 -12.67
N ALA A 18 1.38 -2.57 -12.29
CA ALA A 18 0.81 -2.18 -11.01
C ALA A 18 1.58 -2.80 -9.84
N TRP A 19 1.91 -4.08 -9.94
CA TRP A 19 2.67 -4.79 -8.92
C TRP A 19 4.05 -4.20 -8.71
N GLU A 20 4.79 -3.95 -9.79
CA GLU A 20 6.13 -3.36 -9.71
C GLU A 20 6.10 -1.95 -9.13
N HIS A 21 5.15 -1.14 -9.56
CA HIS A 21 5.05 0.25 -9.07
C HIS A 21 4.79 0.30 -7.57
N LEU A 22 3.82 -0.47 -7.09
CA LEU A 22 3.51 -0.55 -5.66
C LEU A 22 4.62 -1.23 -4.86
N GLY A 23 5.34 -2.16 -5.47
CA GLY A 23 6.48 -2.81 -4.82
C GLY A 23 7.66 -1.89 -4.54
N ARG A 24 7.74 -0.73 -5.20
CA ARG A 24 8.76 0.29 -4.94
C ARG A 24 8.34 1.16 -3.76
N VAL A 25 8.37 0.57 -2.58
CA VAL A 25 7.86 1.22 -1.36
C VAL A 25 8.62 2.51 -1.03
N GLU A 26 9.90 2.59 -1.36
CA GLU A 26 10.70 3.80 -1.12
C GLU A 26 10.22 4.99 -1.97
N GLU A 27 9.46 4.75 -3.02
CA GLU A 27 8.87 5.78 -3.87
C GLU A 27 7.44 6.18 -3.47
N TRP A 28 6.88 5.55 -2.44
CA TRP A 28 5.52 5.85 -1.98
C TRP A 28 5.28 7.32 -1.63
N PRO A 29 6.26 8.08 -1.13
CA PRO A 29 6.03 9.53 -0.89
C PRO A 29 5.57 10.31 -2.12
N SER A 30 5.82 9.83 -3.34
CA SER A 30 5.39 10.52 -4.56
C SER A 30 3.87 10.56 -4.75
N TRP A 31 3.15 9.57 -4.22
CA TRP A 31 1.69 9.51 -4.32
C TRP A 31 0.98 9.52 -2.96
N ALA A 32 1.65 9.09 -1.90
CA ALA A 32 1.11 9.07 -0.54
C ALA A 32 1.64 10.28 0.23
N GLY A 33 0.94 11.41 0.12
CA GLY A 33 1.39 12.69 0.69
C GLY A 33 1.52 12.71 2.21
N HIS A 34 0.92 11.74 2.91
CA HIS A 34 1.07 11.58 4.36
C HIS A 34 2.36 10.86 4.75
N ILE A 35 3.08 10.29 3.79
CA ILE A 35 4.38 9.63 4.00
C ILE A 35 5.47 10.56 3.46
N ARG A 36 6.36 10.99 4.35
CA ARG A 36 7.48 11.85 3.97
C ARG A 36 8.68 11.06 3.49
N HIS A 37 8.93 9.90 4.09
CA HIS A 37 10.07 9.06 3.78
C HIS A 37 9.73 7.58 4.02
N ALA A 38 10.25 6.70 3.17
CA ALA A 38 10.06 5.26 3.30
C ALA A 38 11.35 4.52 3.03
N THR A 39 11.67 3.53 3.85
CA THR A 39 12.85 2.67 3.70
C THR A 39 12.46 1.21 3.80
N ILE A 40 13.21 0.35 3.10
CA ILE A 40 13.02 -1.11 3.09
C ILE A 40 14.34 -1.79 3.39
N GLU A 41 14.28 -2.83 4.22
CA GLU A 41 15.41 -3.71 4.54
C GLU A 41 14.99 -5.19 4.37
N PRO A 42 15.82 -6.03 3.75
CA PRO A 42 17.04 -5.69 3.00
C PRO A 42 16.70 -4.90 1.72
N ARG A 43 17.68 -4.18 1.19
CA ARG A 43 17.52 -3.47 -0.09
C ARG A 43 17.24 -4.45 -1.21
N GLY A 44 16.36 -4.06 -2.12
CA GLY A 44 15.98 -4.87 -3.26
C GLY A 44 14.49 -5.12 -3.31
N PRO A 45 14.04 -6.12 -4.08
CA PRO A 45 12.62 -6.43 -4.21
C PRO A 45 11.99 -6.81 -2.88
N LEU A 46 10.71 -6.48 -2.71
CA LEU A 46 9.92 -6.94 -1.58
C LEU A 46 9.84 -8.46 -1.57
N GLY A 47 9.84 -9.04 -0.37
CA GLY A 47 9.67 -10.47 -0.19
C GLY A 47 9.30 -10.79 1.25
N ALA A 48 9.13 -12.07 1.54
CA ALA A 48 8.85 -12.53 2.90
C ALA A 48 9.99 -12.09 3.82
N GLY A 49 9.64 -11.54 4.98
CA GLY A 49 10.60 -11.05 5.96
C GLY A 49 11.14 -9.65 5.71
N SER A 50 10.77 -8.99 4.61
CA SER A 50 11.11 -7.59 4.39
C SER A 50 10.58 -6.74 5.54
N ARG A 51 11.40 -5.77 5.97
CA ARG A 51 11.02 -4.81 7.01
C ARG A 51 11.11 -3.41 6.44
N GLY A 52 10.25 -2.54 6.90
CA GLY A 52 10.27 -1.17 6.45
C GLY A 52 9.95 -0.18 7.54
N THR A 53 10.26 1.08 7.25
CA THR A 53 9.97 2.21 8.11
C THR A 53 9.37 3.32 7.28
N PHE A 54 8.25 3.88 7.75
CA PHE A 54 7.69 5.11 7.22
C PHE A 54 7.92 6.24 8.23
N ILE A 55 8.33 7.38 7.72
CA ILE A 55 8.30 8.63 8.47
C ILE A 55 7.15 9.44 7.89
N LEU A 56 6.13 9.68 8.72
CA LEU A 56 4.93 10.41 8.31
C LEU A 56 5.21 11.91 8.26
N SER A 57 4.34 12.66 7.58
CA SER A 57 4.48 14.10 7.45
C SER A 57 4.46 14.85 8.77
N ASN A 58 3.86 14.27 9.82
CA ASN A 58 3.88 14.81 11.18
C ASN A 58 5.14 14.40 11.98
N GLY A 59 6.09 13.67 11.35
CA GLY A 59 7.32 13.22 11.99
C GLY A 59 7.22 11.90 12.72
N VAL A 60 6.05 11.30 12.80
CA VAL A 60 5.88 10.00 13.48
C VAL A 60 6.54 8.90 12.64
N ARG A 61 7.28 8.02 13.31
CA ARG A 61 7.92 6.86 12.71
C ARG A 61 7.04 5.63 12.92
N THR A 62 6.74 4.91 11.86
CA THR A 62 6.04 3.62 11.92
C THR A 62 6.88 2.56 11.24
N THR A 63 6.84 1.34 11.75
CA THR A 63 7.56 0.20 11.17
C THR A 63 6.59 -0.88 10.79
N PHE A 64 6.97 -1.68 9.80
CA PHE A 64 6.18 -2.82 9.37
C PHE A 64 7.08 -4.00 9.02
N THR A 65 6.52 -5.21 9.09
CA THR A 65 7.20 -6.45 8.72
C THR A 65 6.31 -7.23 7.76
N MET A 66 6.88 -7.68 6.65
CA MET A 66 6.19 -8.51 5.68
C MET A 66 5.99 -9.91 6.26
N VAL A 67 4.75 -10.32 6.44
CA VAL A 67 4.40 -11.64 7.02
C VAL A 67 3.88 -12.61 5.97
N GLU A 68 3.28 -12.13 4.89
CA GLU A 68 2.84 -12.94 3.76
C GLU A 68 3.24 -12.26 2.45
N PHE A 69 3.69 -13.06 1.50
CA PHE A 69 4.09 -12.55 0.19
C PHE A 69 3.79 -13.60 -0.89
N HIS A 70 2.91 -13.25 -1.80
CA HIS A 70 2.49 -14.08 -2.93
C HIS A 70 2.73 -13.27 -4.21
N PRO A 71 3.82 -13.53 -4.96
CA PRO A 71 4.20 -12.73 -6.13
C PRO A 71 3.04 -12.52 -7.12
N HIS A 72 2.84 -11.27 -7.53
CA HIS A 72 1.79 -10.85 -8.47
C HIS A 72 0.35 -11.09 -7.99
N ARG A 73 0.16 -11.36 -6.69
CA ARG A 73 -1.17 -11.60 -6.11
C ARG A 73 -1.45 -10.74 -4.90
N SER A 74 -0.58 -10.82 -3.89
CA SER A 74 -0.82 -10.08 -2.65
C SER A 74 0.41 -10.06 -1.76
N TRP A 75 0.44 -9.09 -0.87
CA TRP A 75 1.30 -9.15 0.30
C TRP A 75 0.59 -8.57 1.52
N THR A 76 0.99 -9.06 2.69
CA THR A 76 0.50 -8.56 3.97
C THR A 76 1.70 -8.15 4.81
N TRP A 77 1.67 -6.95 5.33
CA TRP A 77 2.60 -6.56 6.37
C TRP A 77 1.88 -6.17 7.64
N THR A 78 2.59 -6.28 8.77
CA THR A 78 2.04 -5.99 10.08
C THR A 78 2.83 -4.88 10.74
N GLY A 79 2.15 -4.08 11.53
CA GLY A 79 2.73 -3.08 12.40
C GLY A 79 2.00 -3.06 13.72
N SER A 80 2.40 -2.16 14.60
CA SER A 80 1.73 -1.97 15.88
C SER A 80 1.51 -0.48 16.15
N PHE A 81 0.38 -0.18 16.78
CA PHE A 81 0.05 1.19 17.16
C PHE A 81 -0.84 1.15 18.41
N LEU A 82 -0.42 1.84 19.47
CA LEU A 82 -1.14 1.90 20.75
C LEU A 82 -1.51 0.52 21.30
N GLY A 83 -0.59 -0.43 21.18
CA GLY A 83 -0.80 -1.81 21.66
C GLY A 83 -1.64 -2.67 20.75
N ALA A 84 -2.21 -2.13 19.67
CA ALA A 84 -2.94 -2.92 18.69
C ALA A 84 -1.99 -3.49 17.64
N SER A 85 -2.29 -4.69 17.17
CA SER A 85 -1.65 -5.30 16.02
C SER A 85 -2.43 -4.92 14.78
N ILE A 86 -1.74 -4.39 13.77
CA ILE A 86 -2.39 -3.89 12.55
C ILE A 86 -1.87 -4.67 11.36
N HIS A 87 -2.80 -5.20 10.55
CA HIS A 87 -2.51 -5.95 9.34
C HIS A 87 -2.94 -5.14 8.12
N TYR A 88 -2.01 -4.97 7.18
CA TYR A 88 -2.24 -4.22 5.96
C TYR A 88 -2.12 -5.17 4.77
N ASP A 89 -3.24 -5.46 4.11
CA ASP A 89 -3.28 -6.33 2.93
C ASP A 89 -3.27 -5.50 1.66
N HIS A 90 -2.50 -5.95 0.69
CA HIS A 90 -2.42 -5.38 -0.65
C HIS A 90 -2.70 -6.51 -1.65
N ILE A 91 -3.84 -6.45 -2.31
CA ILE A 91 -4.33 -7.53 -3.16
C ILE A 91 -4.47 -7.03 -4.59
N PHE A 92 -3.95 -7.80 -5.54
CA PHE A 92 -3.93 -7.46 -6.97
C PHE A 92 -4.63 -8.54 -7.77
N GLU A 93 -5.48 -8.13 -8.71
CA GLU A 93 -6.20 -9.05 -9.58
C GLU A 93 -6.24 -8.47 -11.00
N ALA A 94 -5.75 -9.23 -11.98
CA ALA A 94 -5.90 -8.87 -13.38
C ALA A 94 -7.34 -9.09 -13.81
N VAL A 95 -8.06 -8.03 -14.12
CA VAL A 95 -9.44 -8.12 -14.63
C VAL A 95 -9.49 -8.11 -16.15
N ALA A 96 -8.42 -7.65 -16.80
CA ALA A 96 -8.20 -7.69 -18.24
C ALA A 96 -6.69 -7.58 -18.47
N PRO A 97 -6.17 -7.85 -19.71
CA PRO A 97 -4.73 -7.75 -19.96
C PRO A 97 -4.12 -6.38 -19.65
N SER A 98 -4.89 -5.31 -19.77
CA SER A 98 -4.45 -3.94 -19.49
C SER A 98 -5.24 -3.27 -18.39
N GLU A 99 -5.82 -4.04 -17.49
CA GLU A 99 -6.61 -3.51 -16.39
C GLU A 99 -6.43 -4.37 -15.15
N THR A 100 -6.12 -3.73 -14.03
CA THR A 100 -5.85 -4.39 -12.76
C THR A 100 -6.73 -3.81 -11.66
N ARG A 101 -7.33 -4.69 -10.87
CA ARG A 101 -8.05 -4.31 -9.65
C ARG A 101 -7.10 -4.42 -8.48
N ILE A 102 -7.07 -3.39 -7.64
CA ILE A 102 -6.25 -3.34 -6.45
C ILE A 102 -7.15 -3.13 -5.24
N ARG A 103 -6.90 -3.88 -4.18
CA ARG A 103 -7.66 -3.77 -2.94
C ARG A 103 -6.70 -3.60 -1.76
N PHE A 104 -6.95 -2.58 -0.97
CA PHE A 104 -6.24 -2.33 0.28
C PHE A 104 -7.19 -2.58 1.45
N THR A 105 -6.79 -3.42 2.38
CA THR A 105 -7.53 -3.62 3.62
C THR A 105 -6.63 -3.41 4.82
N VAL A 106 -7.20 -2.89 5.89
CA VAL A 106 -6.51 -2.69 7.17
C VAL A 106 -7.37 -3.30 8.26
N ASP A 107 -6.80 -4.26 8.98
CA ASP A 107 -7.45 -4.93 10.10
C ASP A 107 -6.67 -4.65 11.37
N SER A 108 -7.37 -4.46 12.49
CA SER A 108 -6.78 -4.19 13.78
C SER A 108 -7.28 -5.16 14.84
N ALA A 109 -6.39 -5.59 15.73
CA ALA A 109 -6.70 -6.52 16.82
C ALA A 109 -5.98 -6.11 18.10
N GLY A 110 -6.67 -6.28 19.24
CA GLY A 110 -6.11 -6.00 20.56
C GLY A 110 -5.93 -4.52 20.87
N GLY A 111 -5.32 -4.20 22.00
CA GLY A 111 -4.96 -2.86 22.42
C GLY A 111 -6.09 -1.83 22.32
N MET A 112 -5.82 -0.71 21.67
CA MET A 112 -6.75 0.41 21.48
C MET A 112 -7.60 0.29 20.21
N THR A 113 -7.88 -0.92 19.75
CA THR A 113 -8.67 -1.17 18.53
C THR A 113 -9.99 -0.39 18.47
N PRO A 114 -10.81 -0.28 19.55
CA PRO A 114 -12.04 0.50 19.50
C PRO A 114 -11.81 1.98 19.17
N LEU A 115 -10.72 2.56 19.68
CA LEU A 115 -10.34 3.94 19.39
C LEU A 115 -9.82 4.08 17.95
N LEU A 116 -9.03 3.11 17.49
CA LEU A 116 -8.47 3.09 16.13
C LEU A 116 -9.57 3.00 15.08
N GLY A 117 -10.67 2.31 15.37
CA GLY A 117 -11.83 2.24 14.48
C GLY A 117 -12.54 3.56 14.30
N GLY A 118 -12.34 4.52 15.21
CA GLY A 118 -12.91 5.87 15.17
C GLY A 118 -12.01 6.85 14.42
N ILE A 119 -11.30 7.69 15.19
CA ILE A 119 -10.50 8.81 14.65
C ILE A 119 -9.37 8.35 13.75
N PHE A 120 -8.61 7.33 14.16
CA PHE A 120 -7.50 6.81 13.38
C PHE A 120 -7.98 6.25 12.03
N GLY A 121 -9.05 5.45 12.04
CA GLY A 121 -9.61 4.90 10.83
C GLY A 121 -10.10 6.00 9.87
N TRP A 122 -10.70 7.05 10.42
CA TRP A 122 -11.15 8.19 9.62
C TRP A 122 -9.97 8.92 8.97
N ILE A 123 -8.91 9.19 9.71
CA ILE A 123 -7.69 9.83 9.18
C ILE A 123 -7.06 8.95 8.10
N TYR A 124 -6.94 7.66 8.36
CA TYR A 124 -6.34 6.71 7.42
C TYR A 124 -7.14 6.65 6.11
N ARG A 125 -8.45 6.53 6.19
CA ARG A 125 -9.32 6.52 5.01
C ARG A 125 -9.18 7.82 4.21
N ARG A 126 -9.13 8.95 4.87
CA ARG A 126 -8.94 10.25 4.22
C ARG A 126 -7.60 10.33 3.50
N ASN A 127 -6.54 9.84 4.12
CA ASN A 127 -5.22 9.79 3.49
C ASN A 127 -5.23 8.91 2.24
N LEU A 128 -5.87 7.75 2.29
CA LEU A 128 -6.02 6.87 1.13
C LEU A 128 -6.84 7.52 0.02
N GLU A 129 -7.93 8.17 0.34
CA GLU A 129 -8.78 8.85 -0.64
C GLU A 129 -8.03 9.93 -1.42
N ARG A 130 -7.06 10.56 -0.78
CA ARG A 130 -6.18 11.54 -1.44
C ARG A 130 -5.05 10.88 -2.21
N ALA A 131 -4.52 9.77 -1.71
CA ALA A 131 -3.37 9.07 -2.29
C ALA A 131 -3.75 8.25 -3.52
N ILE A 132 -4.88 7.55 -3.49
CA ILE A 132 -5.30 6.64 -4.56
C ILE A 132 -5.36 7.31 -5.95
N PRO A 133 -5.98 8.49 -6.13
CA PRO A 133 -6.00 9.13 -7.45
C PRO A 133 -4.59 9.42 -7.99
N ARG A 134 -3.65 9.79 -7.12
CA ARG A 134 -2.26 10.03 -7.52
C ARG A 134 -1.56 8.73 -7.91
N LEU A 135 -1.77 7.68 -7.14
CA LEU A 135 -1.24 6.35 -7.43
C LEU A 135 -1.75 5.83 -8.78
N VAL A 136 -3.05 5.93 -9.02
CA VAL A 136 -3.67 5.53 -10.28
C VAL A 136 -3.03 6.31 -11.44
N ALA A 137 -2.92 7.61 -11.31
CA ALA A 137 -2.32 8.46 -12.35
C ALA A 137 -0.86 8.07 -12.64
N GLU A 138 -0.07 7.78 -11.62
CA GLU A 138 1.33 7.36 -11.79
C GLU A 138 1.43 6.02 -12.51
N ILE A 139 0.65 5.03 -12.08
CA ILE A 139 0.68 3.70 -12.70
C ILE A 139 0.26 3.79 -14.18
N GLU A 140 -0.83 4.51 -14.47
CA GLU A 140 -1.34 4.65 -15.83
C GLU A 140 -0.38 5.44 -16.73
N ALA A 141 0.27 6.48 -16.20
CA ALA A 141 1.25 7.25 -16.95
C ALA A 141 2.48 6.43 -17.34
N LEU A 142 3.01 5.64 -16.40
CA LEU A 142 4.17 4.78 -16.65
C LEU A 142 3.84 3.65 -17.62
N SER A 143 2.65 3.06 -17.50
CA SER A 143 2.19 2.02 -18.42
C SER A 143 1.97 2.58 -19.82
N GLY A 144 1.36 3.76 -19.95
CA GLY A 144 1.17 4.44 -21.23
C GLY A 144 2.49 4.83 -21.89
N ALA A 145 3.45 5.35 -21.12
CA ALA A 145 4.78 5.69 -21.61
C ALA A 145 5.51 4.44 -22.13
N SER A 146 5.43 3.30 -21.42
CA SER A 146 6.01 2.04 -21.86
C SER A 146 5.38 1.54 -23.17
N SER A 147 4.09 1.67 -23.34
CA SER A 147 3.39 1.30 -24.57
C SER A 147 3.83 2.16 -25.74
N VAL A 148 3.98 3.47 -25.55
CA VAL A 148 4.45 4.40 -26.57
C VAL A 148 5.90 4.09 -26.96
N ALA A 149 6.76 3.78 -25.99
CA ALA A 149 8.16 3.43 -26.24
C ALA A 149 8.33 2.13 -27.04
N ARG A 150 7.34 1.22 -26.99
CA ARG A 150 7.35 -0.05 -27.73
C ARG A 150 6.73 0.07 -29.13
N ALA A 151 6.01 1.11 -29.36
CA ALA A 151 5.44 1.38 -30.69
C ALA A 151 6.45 2.08 -31.58
#